data_2a425bfe2f56eb5047169b4a95d11f32
#
_entry.id   2a425bfe2f56eb5047169b4a95d11f32
#
_cell.length_a   1.000
_cell.length_b   1.000
_cell.length_c   1.000
_cell.angle_alpha   90.00
_cell.angle_beta   90.00
_cell.angle_gamma   90.00
#
_symmetry.space_group_name_H-M   'P 1'
#
loop_
_entity.id
_entity.type
_entity.pdbx_description
1 polymer ?
#
loop_
_entity_poly.entity_id
_entity_poly.type
_entity_poly.pdbx_seq_one_letter_code
_entity_poly.pdbx_strand_id
1 'polypeptide(L)'
;QFPSARSASWTLDDVESPRNSGWFLCALAARRAITFLEEQPEVDPDRLGVYGHSMGGKLTVMTAVDSRIKAAAPSCGGISDRYNDSELFRATLGDDVSLKQISCPIMFLSPANDFHGRIGDLPVAVNEIRSTDWRVTCSPHHNHQDTPAYEVATLLWFDQHLKQTFTMPQTPKTSLQLS
;
A
#
# COMPACT_ATOMS: atom_id res chain seq x y z
N GLN A 1 -3.56 -23.25 -7.99
CA GLN A 1 -2.19 -22.80 -8.35
C GLN A 1 -2.27 -21.32 -8.64
N PHE A 2 -1.50 -20.50 -7.92
CA PHE A 2 -1.38 -19.08 -8.29
C PHE A 2 -0.64 -18.97 -9.63
N PRO A 3 -1.06 -18.04 -10.51
CA PRO A 3 -0.31 -17.75 -11.72
C PRO A 3 1.14 -17.43 -11.34
N SER A 4 2.10 -17.92 -12.11
CA SER A 4 3.47 -17.53 -11.89
C SER A 4 3.60 -16.01 -12.12
N ALA A 5 4.46 -15.32 -11.38
CA ALA A 5 4.73 -13.90 -11.56
C ALA A 5 5.22 -13.51 -12.97
N ARG A 6 5.46 -14.47 -13.83
CA ARG A 6 5.92 -14.29 -15.21
C ARG A 6 4.83 -14.54 -16.26
N SER A 7 3.59 -14.79 -15.85
CA SER A 7 2.52 -14.92 -16.83
C SER A 7 2.12 -13.55 -17.39
N ALA A 8 1.79 -13.47 -18.67
CA ALA A 8 1.28 -12.27 -19.32
C ALA A 8 0.07 -11.65 -18.58
N SER A 9 -0.67 -12.47 -17.85
CA SER A 9 -1.78 -12.04 -17.00
C SER A 9 -1.42 -11.01 -15.90
N TRP A 10 -0.14 -10.83 -15.58
CA TRP A 10 0.28 -9.77 -14.65
C TRP A 10 0.18 -8.37 -15.26
N THR A 11 0.45 -8.25 -16.55
CA THR A 11 0.48 -6.98 -17.27
C THR A 11 -0.87 -6.60 -17.88
N LEU A 12 -1.80 -7.53 -17.99
CA LEU A 12 -3.05 -7.41 -18.74
C LEU A 12 -2.86 -7.36 -20.28
N ASP A 13 -1.67 -7.60 -20.80
CA ASP A 13 -1.40 -7.44 -22.23
C ASP A 13 -2.22 -8.42 -23.11
N ASP A 14 -2.53 -9.61 -22.57
CA ASP A 14 -3.24 -10.67 -23.27
C ASP A 14 -4.52 -11.15 -22.55
N VAL A 15 -5.10 -10.33 -21.64
CA VAL A 15 -6.30 -10.74 -20.92
C VAL A 15 -7.53 -9.94 -21.37
N GLU A 16 -8.65 -10.62 -21.53
CA GLU A 16 -9.94 -10.03 -21.93
C GLU A 16 -10.56 -9.16 -20.82
N SER A 17 -10.17 -9.40 -19.56
CA SER A 17 -10.72 -8.72 -18.41
C SER A 17 -9.68 -8.55 -17.31
N PRO A 18 -9.64 -7.40 -16.63
CA PRO A 18 -8.79 -7.19 -15.44
C PRO A 18 -8.97 -8.28 -14.39
N ARG A 19 -10.14 -8.89 -14.30
CA ARG A 19 -10.45 -9.98 -13.37
C ARG A 19 -9.62 -11.24 -13.59
N ASN A 20 -9.06 -11.40 -14.78
CA ASN A 20 -8.19 -12.53 -15.13
C ASN A 20 -6.71 -12.22 -14.90
N SER A 21 -6.36 -11.00 -14.49
CA SER A 21 -4.99 -10.64 -14.21
C SER A 21 -4.48 -11.27 -12.91
N GLY A 22 -3.19 -11.55 -12.86
CA GLY A 22 -2.53 -12.03 -11.65
C GLY A 22 -2.67 -11.05 -10.48
N TRP A 23 -2.62 -9.75 -10.72
CA TRP A 23 -2.83 -8.71 -9.71
C TRP A 23 -4.21 -8.80 -9.06
N PHE A 24 -5.24 -8.91 -9.85
CA PHE A 24 -6.60 -9.03 -9.35
C PHE A 24 -6.81 -10.32 -8.56
N LEU A 25 -6.29 -11.44 -9.05
CA LEU A 25 -6.37 -12.74 -8.36
C LEU A 25 -5.62 -12.71 -7.01
N CYS A 26 -4.44 -12.08 -6.95
CA CYS A 26 -3.72 -11.90 -5.69
C CYS A 26 -4.47 -11.00 -4.70
N ALA A 27 -5.09 -9.91 -5.17
CA ALA A 27 -5.92 -9.06 -4.32
C ALA A 27 -7.16 -9.80 -3.77
N LEU A 28 -7.80 -10.65 -4.61
CA LEU A 28 -8.88 -11.52 -4.14
C LEU A 28 -8.39 -12.53 -3.09
N ALA A 29 -7.21 -13.12 -3.31
CA ALA A 29 -6.63 -14.05 -2.34
C ALA A 29 -6.35 -13.35 -1.00
N ALA A 30 -5.82 -12.13 -1.01
CA ALA A 30 -5.62 -11.33 0.19
C ALA A 30 -6.95 -11.05 0.93
N ARG A 31 -8.01 -10.69 0.21
CA ARG A 31 -9.35 -10.50 0.79
C ARG A 31 -9.94 -11.80 1.36
N ARG A 32 -9.67 -12.94 0.73
CA ARG A 32 -10.05 -14.26 1.30
C ARG A 32 -9.27 -14.55 2.58
N ALA A 33 -8.00 -14.17 2.64
CA ALA A 33 -7.22 -14.30 3.87
C ALA A 33 -7.79 -13.44 5.01
N ILE A 34 -8.29 -12.24 4.72
CA ILE A 34 -9.00 -11.40 5.71
C ILE A 34 -10.23 -12.15 6.24
N THR A 35 -11.06 -12.72 5.36
CA THR A 35 -12.23 -13.50 5.77
C THR A 35 -11.84 -14.71 6.63
N PHE A 36 -10.76 -15.40 6.28
CA PHE A 36 -10.24 -16.49 7.09
C PHE A 36 -9.78 -16.01 8.48
N LEU A 37 -9.09 -14.87 8.55
CA LEU A 37 -8.63 -14.30 9.82
C LEU A 37 -9.80 -13.93 10.74
N GLU A 38 -10.86 -13.33 10.21
CA GLU A 38 -12.06 -12.97 10.97
C GLU A 38 -12.74 -14.17 11.62
N GLU A 39 -12.58 -15.36 11.05
CA GLU A 39 -13.15 -16.61 11.56
C GLU A 39 -12.29 -17.27 12.65
N GLN A 40 -11.06 -16.75 12.91
CA GLN A 40 -10.18 -17.33 13.92
C GLN A 40 -10.51 -16.77 15.31
N PRO A 41 -10.66 -17.62 16.32
CA PRO A 41 -11.03 -17.18 17.68
C PRO A 41 -9.97 -16.32 18.37
N GLU A 42 -8.71 -16.38 17.92
CA GLU A 42 -7.60 -15.60 18.46
C GLU A 42 -7.45 -14.23 17.80
N VAL A 43 -8.18 -13.97 16.73
CA VAL A 43 -8.07 -12.73 15.93
C VAL A 43 -9.19 -11.77 16.33
N ASP A 44 -8.80 -10.53 16.59
CA ASP A 44 -9.74 -9.43 16.75
C ASP A 44 -10.05 -8.83 15.37
N PRO A 45 -11.26 -9.01 14.83
CA PRO A 45 -11.62 -8.54 13.48
C PRO A 45 -11.61 -7.01 13.35
N ASP A 46 -11.68 -6.28 14.45
CA ASP A 46 -11.62 -4.83 14.46
C ASP A 46 -10.17 -4.29 14.49
N ARG A 47 -9.17 -5.17 14.49
CA ARG A 47 -7.75 -4.81 14.55
C ARG A 47 -6.91 -5.45 13.45
N LEU A 48 -7.45 -5.53 12.24
CA LEU A 48 -6.74 -6.08 11.08
C LEU A 48 -5.95 -5.00 10.36
N GLY A 49 -4.67 -5.26 10.15
CA GLY A 49 -3.76 -4.42 9.38
C GLY A 49 -3.20 -5.14 8.16
N VAL A 50 -2.67 -4.37 7.20
CA VAL A 50 -2.02 -4.93 6.02
C VAL A 50 -0.67 -4.25 5.77
N TYR A 51 0.36 -5.05 5.54
CA TYR A 51 1.72 -4.64 5.20
C TYR A 51 2.24 -5.49 4.05
N GLY A 52 3.08 -4.91 3.24
CA GLY A 52 3.80 -5.64 2.19
C GLY A 52 4.85 -4.79 1.52
N HIS A 53 5.91 -5.46 1.03
CA HIS A 53 7.05 -4.85 0.35
C HIS A 53 7.00 -5.10 -1.17
N SER A 54 7.41 -4.12 -1.96
CA SER A 54 7.51 -4.23 -3.42
C SER A 54 6.16 -4.55 -4.09
N MET A 55 6.03 -5.70 -4.74
CA MET A 55 4.73 -6.22 -5.18
C MET A 55 3.72 -6.30 -4.03
N GLY A 56 4.19 -6.66 -2.83
CA GLY A 56 3.39 -6.62 -1.61
C GLY A 56 2.93 -5.21 -1.25
N GLY A 57 3.73 -4.18 -1.52
CA GLY A 57 3.33 -2.77 -1.35
C GLY A 57 2.15 -2.40 -2.24
N LYS A 58 2.18 -2.77 -3.51
CA LYS A 58 1.03 -2.62 -4.42
C LYS A 58 -0.19 -3.40 -3.93
N LEU A 59 -0.01 -4.67 -3.56
CA LEU A 59 -1.10 -5.50 -3.04
C LEU A 59 -1.65 -4.97 -1.71
N THR A 60 -0.81 -4.33 -0.88
CA THR A 60 -1.25 -3.62 0.33
C THR A 60 -2.26 -2.52 -0.01
N VAL A 61 -1.95 -1.67 -0.99
CA VAL A 61 -2.86 -0.62 -1.45
C VAL A 61 -4.16 -1.20 -2.03
N MET A 62 -4.07 -2.25 -2.85
CA MET A 62 -5.25 -2.95 -3.41
C MET A 62 -6.10 -3.63 -2.33
N THR A 63 -5.47 -4.10 -1.25
CA THR A 63 -6.17 -4.79 -0.15
C THR A 63 -6.78 -3.80 0.83
N ALA A 64 -6.12 -2.66 1.09
CA ALA A 64 -6.56 -1.63 2.02
C ALA A 64 -7.87 -0.91 1.61
N VAL A 65 -8.36 -1.15 0.40
CA VAL A 65 -9.70 -0.76 -0.05
C VAL A 65 -10.81 -1.51 0.72
N ASP A 66 -10.49 -2.68 1.27
CA ASP A 66 -11.42 -3.45 2.09
C ASP A 66 -11.61 -2.77 3.45
N SER A 67 -12.85 -2.40 3.79
CA SER A 67 -13.18 -1.65 5.02
C SER A 67 -12.87 -2.39 6.32
N ARG A 68 -12.60 -3.69 6.25
CA ARG A 68 -12.15 -4.50 7.39
C ARG A 68 -10.70 -4.21 7.77
N ILE A 69 -9.90 -3.67 6.85
CA ILE A 69 -8.54 -3.22 7.15
C ILE A 69 -8.62 -1.88 7.89
N LYS A 70 -7.97 -1.84 9.06
CA LYS A 70 -7.96 -0.68 9.97
C LYS A 70 -6.67 0.12 9.91
N ALA A 71 -5.60 -0.45 9.36
CA ALA A 71 -4.35 0.28 9.10
C ALA A 71 -3.58 -0.39 7.96
N ALA A 72 -2.88 0.40 7.16
CA ALA A 72 -2.08 -0.07 6.03
C ALA A 72 -0.67 0.52 6.05
N ALA A 73 0.32 -0.28 5.59
CA ALA A 73 1.71 0.17 5.47
C ALA A 73 2.36 -0.39 4.20
N PRO A 74 2.10 0.19 3.01
CA PRO A 74 2.79 -0.20 1.78
C PRO A 74 4.26 0.22 1.81
N SER A 75 5.16 -0.73 1.54
CA SER A 75 6.61 -0.52 1.46
C SER A 75 7.08 -0.67 0.01
N CYS A 76 7.82 0.31 -0.50
CA CYS A 76 8.45 0.29 -1.82
C CYS A 76 7.48 -0.01 -2.98
N GLY A 77 6.24 0.45 -2.90
CA GLY A 77 5.24 0.21 -3.94
C GLY A 77 3.88 0.82 -3.59
N GLY A 78 2.93 0.74 -4.51
CA GLY A 78 1.56 1.19 -4.31
C GLY A 78 1.31 2.68 -4.57
N ILE A 79 2.24 3.40 -5.20
CA ILE A 79 2.11 4.83 -5.49
C ILE A 79 2.48 5.24 -6.93
N SER A 80 3.15 4.38 -7.69
CA SER A 80 3.79 4.77 -8.96
C SER A 80 3.19 4.14 -10.21
N ASP A 81 2.35 3.13 -10.10
CA ASP A 81 1.83 2.36 -11.25
C ASP A 81 0.69 3.05 -12.02
N ARG A 82 0.45 4.32 -11.78
CA ARG A 82 -0.53 5.14 -12.51
C ARG A 82 -0.14 5.44 -13.96
N TYR A 83 1.14 5.31 -14.30
CA TYR A 83 1.73 5.66 -15.59
C TYR A 83 2.00 4.46 -16.49
N ASN A 84 1.34 3.33 -16.23
CA ASN A 84 1.47 2.14 -17.07
C ASN A 84 1.01 2.43 -18.52
N ASP A 85 1.66 1.86 -19.52
CA ASP A 85 1.33 2.07 -20.93
C ASP A 85 -0.04 1.48 -21.31
N SER A 86 -0.46 0.38 -20.67
CA SER A 86 -1.79 -0.20 -20.86
C SER A 86 -2.88 0.70 -20.28
N GLU A 87 -3.79 1.17 -21.13
CA GLU A 87 -4.96 1.94 -20.70
C GLU A 87 -5.87 1.15 -19.76
N LEU A 88 -6.07 -0.14 -20.05
CA LEU A 88 -6.88 -1.03 -19.22
C LEU A 88 -6.26 -1.19 -17.83
N PHE A 89 -4.93 -1.32 -17.75
CA PHE A 89 -4.23 -1.39 -16.47
C PHE A 89 -4.44 -0.10 -15.67
N ARG A 90 -4.20 1.07 -16.28
CA ARG A 90 -4.39 2.36 -15.60
C ARG A 90 -5.80 2.52 -15.07
N ALA A 91 -6.80 2.17 -15.87
CA ALA A 91 -8.20 2.34 -15.49
C ALA A 91 -8.68 1.39 -14.37
N THR A 92 -7.96 0.30 -14.12
CA THR A 92 -8.45 -0.79 -13.25
C THR A 92 -7.48 -1.19 -12.13
N LEU A 93 -6.19 -1.19 -12.39
CA LEU A 93 -5.14 -1.66 -11.47
C LEU A 93 -4.09 -0.59 -11.17
N GLY A 94 -4.23 0.61 -11.72
CA GLY A 94 -3.42 1.75 -11.34
C GLY A 94 -3.53 2.02 -9.84
N ASP A 95 -2.44 2.44 -9.21
CA ASP A 95 -2.43 2.68 -7.77
C ASP A 95 -3.44 3.74 -7.36
N ASP A 96 -3.65 4.77 -8.20
CA ASP A 96 -4.63 5.83 -7.98
C ASP A 96 -6.08 5.33 -7.93
N VAL A 97 -6.40 4.24 -8.62
CA VAL A 97 -7.74 3.60 -8.57
C VAL A 97 -8.03 3.08 -7.16
N SER A 98 -7.03 2.48 -6.52
CA SER A 98 -7.16 1.98 -5.15
C SER A 98 -7.01 3.09 -4.11
N LEU A 99 -6.04 3.98 -4.27
CA LEU A 99 -5.77 5.08 -3.33
C LEU A 99 -7.01 5.94 -3.05
N LYS A 100 -7.78 6.28 -4.07
CA LYS A 100 -9.05 7.03 -3.96
C LYS A 100 -10.13 6.36 -3.10
N GLN A 101 -9.97 5.08 -2.82
CA GLN A 101 -10.96 4.29 -2.06
C GLN A 101 -10.49 3.99 -0.63
N ILE A 102 -9.19 4.17 -0.32
CA ILE A 102 -8.62 3.87 1.00
C ILE A 102 -9.08 4.92 2.00
N SER A 103 -9.74 4.47 3.05
CA SER A 103 -10.21 5.32 4.16
C SER A 103 -9.50 5.03 5.49
N CYS A 104 -8.82 3.89 5.63
CA CYS A 104 -8.05 3.59 6.83
C CYS A 104 -6.75 4.40 6.90
N PRO A 105 -6.17 4.59 8.10
CA PRO A 105 -4.83 5.13 8.27
C PRO A 105 -3.79 4.41 7.41
N ILE A 106 -2.90 5.15 6.74
CA ILE A 106 -1.90 4.59 5.84
C ILE A 106 -0.53 5.24 6.02
N MET A 107 0.52 4.41 6.12
CA MET A 107 1.90 4.85 6.18
C MET A 107 2.68 4.37 4.96
N PHE A 108 3.15 5.29 4.14
CA PHE A 108 4.02 4.99 2.99
C PHE A 108 5.48 4.89 3.44
N LEU A 109 6.11 3.76 3.12
CA LEU A 109 7.51 3.47 3.38
C LEU A 109 8.25 3.52 2.03
N SER A 110 8.80 4.70 1.70
CA SER A 110 9.32 4.98 0.36
C SER A 110 10.77 5.49 0.43
N PRO A 111 11.76 4.66 0.02
CA PRO A 111 13.15 5.09 -0.03
C PRO A 111 13.38 6.19 -1.08
N ALA A 112 14.45 6.98 -0.88
CA ALA A 112 14.75 8.12 -1.74
C ALA A 112 15.05 7.73 -3.20
N ASN A 113 15.62 6.54 -3.42
CA ASN A 113 16.09 6.08 -4.73
C ASN A 113 15.31 4.85 -5.25
N ASP A 114 14.07 4.67 -4.82
CA ASP A 114 13.26 3.55 -5.27
C ASP A 114 12.80 3.74 -6.72
N PHE A 115 12.88 2.67 -7.51
CA PHE A 115 12.42 2.65 -8.90
C PHE A 115 10.92 2.34 -9.02
N HIS A 116 10.32 1.68 -8.01
CA HIS A 116 8.93 1.21 -8.03
C HIS A 116 8.03 2.02 -7.10
N GLY A 117 8.43 2.24 -5.85
CA GLY A 117 7.72 3.10 -4.89
C GLY A 117 8.33 4.50 -4.85
N ARG A 118 8.35 5.21 -6.00
CA ARG A 118 9.09 6.46 -6.18
C ARG A 118 8.59 7.57 -5.27
N ILE A 119 9.49 8.09 -4.44
CA ILE A 119 9.17 9.19 -3.51
C ILE A 119 8.61 10.43 -4.23
N GLY A 120 9.01 10.67 -5.47
CA GLY A 120 8.49 11.78 -6.29
C GLY A 120 7.00 11.67 -6.63
N ASP A 121 6.42 10.48 -6.56
CA ASP A 121 4.98 10.27 -6.82
C ASP A 121 4.12 10.44 -5.56
N LEU A 122 4.73 10.50 -4.37
CA LEU A 122 4.02 10.65 -3.11
C LEU A 122 3.14 11.91 -3.03
N PRO A 123 3.57 13.11 -3.46
CA PRO A 123 2.73 14.30 -3.39
C PRO A 123 1.40 14.13 -4.13
N VAL A 124 1.40 13.41 -5.25
CA VAL A 124 0.19 13.11 -6.00
C VAL A 124 -0.62 12.04 -5.26
N ALA A 125 0.02 10.96 -4.81
CA ALA A 125 -0.62 9.88 -4.10
C ALA A 125 -1.37 10.34 -2.84
N VAL A 126 -0.74 11.17 -2.00
CA VAL A 126 -1.36 11.68 -0.77
C VAL A 126 -2.52 12.66 -1.02
N ASN A 127 -2.55 13.30 -2.18
CA ASN A 127 -3.68 14.14 -2.58
C ASN A 127 -4.87 13.31 -3.11
N GLU A 128 -4.63 12.07 -3.49
CA GLU A 128 -5.67 11.18 -4.04
C GLU A 128 -6.33 10.32 -2.97
N ILE A 129 -5.62 10.00 -1.87
CA ILE A 129 -6.17 9.14 -0.83
C ILE A 129 -7.35 9.79 -0.13
N ARG A 130 -8.34 8.97 0.18
CA ARG A 130 -9.50 9.38 0.97
C ARG A 130 -9.19 9.48 2.46
N SER A 131 -8.20 8.74 2.94
CA SER A 131 -7.77 8.79 4.34
C SER A 131 -7.21 10.17 4.69
N THR A 132 -7.60 10.69 5.84
CA THR A 132 -7.07 11.94 6.41
C THR A 132 -5.89 11.68 7.34
N ASP A 133 -5.63 10.43 7.70
CA ASP A 133 -4.52 10.02 8.56
C ASP A 133 -3.49 9.25 7.75
N TRP A 134 -2.47 9.94 7.29
CA TRP A 134 -1.39 9.35 6.52
C TRP A 134 -0.03 9.86 6.99
N ARG A 135 0.98 9.01 6.82
CA ARG A 135 2.38 9.31 7.12
C ARG A 135 3.28 8.82 5.99
N VAL A 136 4.46 9.41 5.94
CA VAL A 136 5.55 8.99 5.06
C VAL A 136 6.80 8.75 5.89
N THR A 137 7.45 7.62 5.68
CA THR A 137 8.80 7.36 6.18
C THR A 137 9.71 7.20 4.99
N CYS A 138 10.73 8.05 4.88
CA CYS A 138 11.70 8.02 3.81
C CYS A 138 13.08 7.67 4.35
N SER A 139 13.69 6.61 3.82
CA SER A 139 15.09 6.27 4.10
C SER A 139 15.99 6.87 3.02
N PRO A 140 16.82 7.87 3.34
CA PRO A 140 17.81 8.41 2.42
C PRO A 140 18.86 7.34 2.11
N HIS A 141 19.47 7.39 0.94
CA HIS A 141 20.51 6.47 0.46
C HIS A 141 20.07 5.01 0.25
N HIS A 142 18.79 4.67 0.40
CA HIS A 142 18.27 3.34 0.11
C HIS A 142 17.54 3.32 -1.24
N ASN A 143 17.64 2.17 -1.89
CA ASN A 143 16.92 1.84 -3.11
C ASN A 143 15.66 1.03 -2.76
N HIS A 144 15.31 0.08 -3.60
CA HIS A 144 14.20 -0.83 -3.42
C HIS A 144 14.46 -1.87 -2.31
N GLN A 145 14.49 -1.42 -1.07
CA GLN A 145 14.86 -2.24 0.09
C GLN A 145 13.91 -2.01 1.24
N ASP A 146 13.55 -3.10 1.91
CA ASP A 146 13.00 -3.02 3.24
C ASP A 146 14.13 -2.83 4.24
N THR A 147 13.93 -2.02 5.25
CA THR A 147 14.97 -1.66 6.22
C THR A 147 14.46 -1.87 7.63
N PRO A 148 15.36 -2.10 8.62
CA PRO A 148 14.94 -2.18 10.03
C PRO A 148 14.15 -0.95 10.49
N ALA A 149 14.44 0.24 9.93
CA ALA A 149 13.69 1.46 10.22
C ALA A 149 12.24 1.36 9.73
N TYR A 150 11.97 0.69 8.61
CA TYR A 150 10.62 0.46 8.10
C TYR A 150 9.86 -0.57 8.93
N GLU A 151 10.52 -1.62 9.37
CA GLU A 151 9.92 -2.60 10.28
C GLU A 151 9.47 -1.92 11.58
N VAL A 152 10.34 -1.13 12.19
CA VAL A 152 10.01 -0.37 13.41
C VAL A 152 8.88 0.63 13.16
N ALA A 153 8.93 1.38 12.07
CA ALA A 153 7.90 2.34 11.72
C ALA A 153 6.53 1.66 11.53
N THR A 154 6.51 0.51 10.86
CA THR A 154 5.30 -0.30 10.66
C THR A 154 4.73 -0.81 11.98
N LEU A 155 5.59 -1.33 12.88
CA LEU A 155 5.16 -1.80 14.19
C LEU A 155 4.54 -0.66 15.01
N LEU A 156 5.18 0.50 15.06
CA LEU A 156 4.68 1.69 15.78
C LEU A 156 3.37 2.20 15.15
N TRP A 157 3.23 2.13 13.82
CA TRP A 157 2.01 2.47 13.12
C TRP A 157 0.84 1.56 13.52
N PHE A 158 1.10 0.25 13.58
CA PHE A 158 0.09 -0.71 14.02
C PHE A 158 -0.17 -0.63 15.52
N ASP A 159 0.83 -0.33 16.34
CA ASP A 159 0.62 -0.09 17.76
C ASP A 159 -0.29 1.13 18.00
N GLN A 160 -0.16 2.18 17.19
CA GLN A 160 -1.05 3.35 17.26
C GLN A 160 -2.48 2.99 16.83
N HIS A 161 -2.65 2.38 15.65
CA HIS A 161 -3.96 2.28 15.02
C HIS A 161 -4.73 0.99 15.32
N LEU A 162 -4.02 -0.08 15.66
CA LEU A 162 -4.65 -1.37 15.96
C LEU A 162 -4.68 -1.66 17.46
N LYS A 163 -3.62 -1.32 18.20
CA LYS A 163 -3.53 -1.60 19.63
C LYS A 163 -3.84 -0.40 20.52
N GLN A 164 -3.70 0.83 19.99
CA GLN A 164 -3.85 2.08 20.75
C GLN A 164 -2.89 2.19 21.94
N THR A 165 -1.70 1.60 21.81
CA THR A 165 -0.67 1.56 22.87
C THR A 165 0.45 2.57 22.63
N PHE A 166 0.44 3.26 21.50
CA PHE A 166 1.44 4.23 21.10
C PHE A 166 0.80 5.42 20.39
N THR A 167 1.42 6.58 20.48
CA THR A 167 1.03 7.79 19.73
C THR A 167 2.27 8.34 19.04
N MET A 168 2.26 8.35 17.72
CA MET A 168 3.34 8.94 16.94
C MET A 168 3.43 10.45 17.15
N PRO A 169 4.64 11.01 17.26
CA PRO A 169 4.82 12.47 17.28
C PRO A 169 4.18 13.10 16.05
N GLN A 170 3.64 14.28 16.21
CA GLN A 170 3.12 15.05 15.09
C GLN A 170 4.26 15.52 14.20
N THR A 171 4.06 15.47 12.87
CA THR A 171 5.01 16.05 11.93
C THR A 171 5.10 17.56 12.16
N PRO A 172 6.29 18.11 12.40
CA PRO A 172 6.45 19.57 12.57
C PRO A 172 5.95 20.32 11.34
N LYS A 173 5.20 21.39 11.57
CA LYS A 173 4.84 22.30 10.50
C LYS A 173 6.06 23.18 10.21
N THR A 174 6.57 23.12 9.00
CA THR A 174 7.69 23.94 8.55
C THR A 174 7.24 24.88 7.44
N SER A 175 7.79 26.09 7.42
CA SER A 175 7.64 27.03 6.30
C SER A 175 9.03 27.45 5.84
N LEU A 176 9.24 27.48 4.53
CA LEU A 176 10.45 28.02 3.92
C LEU A 176 10.15 29.44 3.42
N GLN A 177 10.88 30.42 3.96
CA GLN A 177 10.89 31.77 3.42
C GLN A 177 12.15 31.90 2.54
N LEU A 178 11.96 32.09 1.26
CA LEU A 178 13.03 32.42 0.34
C LEU A 178 13.23 33.95 0.40
N SER A 179 14.43 34.36 0.80
CA SER A 179 14.87 35.76 0.79
C SER A 179 15.48 36.13 -0.57
#